data_3d2bc55ea2dd9bbd5fe6dcfd48f9e394
#
_entry.id   3d2bc55ea2dd9bbd5fe6dcfd48f9e394
#
_cell.length_a   1.000
_cell.length_b   1.000
_cell.length_c   1.000
_cell.angle_alpha   90.00
_cell.angle_beta   90.00
_cell.angle_gamma   90.00
#
_symmetry.space_group_name_H-M   'P 1'
#
loop_
_entity.id
_entity.type
_entity.pdbx_description
1 polymer ?
#
loop_
_entity_poly.entity_id
_entity_poly.type
_entity_poly.pdbx_seq_one_letter_code
_entity_poly.pdbx_strand_id
1 'polypeptide(L)'
;MNIPTRLDDLRGSEHVKRAIEVALTGFHTIALYSTSNPLDMRAFALWLGRAGLTVYELTHCPCGNLGSADIACTCTAAETYQHQRGGEYAFAQIHADIHIEVVAIPYEKLTGRKGESDERIIERVERARKVSVTLDLDSTCLSLMKAAYRQLAMGSSVRYDSIIALAGTIAKMDGEKSIKTTYLAEALQYRPRRCEPS
;
A
#
# COMPACT_ATOMS: atom_id res chain seq x y z
N MET A 1 -25.98 -4.08 -6.21
CA MET A 1 -24.62 -4.17 -6.82
C MET A 1 -23.82 -5.10 -5.93
N ASN A 2 -23.42 -6.29 -6.43
CA ASN A 2 -22.64 -7.25 -5.63
C ASN A 2 -21.18 -6.73 -5.57
N ILE A 3 -20.71 -6.38 -4.36
CA ILE A 3 -19.32 -6.07 -4.13
C ILE A 3 -18.53 -7.38 -4.21
N PRO A 4 -17.43 -7.46 -5.00
CA PRO A 4 -16.58 -8.64 -5.05
C PRO A 4 -16.15 -9.04 -3.64
N THR A 5 -16.28 -10.31 -3.32
CA THR A 5 -15.92 -10.83 -1.98
C THR A 5 -14.58 -11.58 -1.99
N ARG A 6 -13.97 -11.73 -3.16
CA ARG A 6 -12.73 -12.45 -3.40
C ARG A 6 -11.75 -11.58 -4.16
N LEU A 7 -10.45 -11.71 -3.88
CA LEU A 7 -9.39 -10.98 -4.58
C LEU A 7 -9.24 -11.42 -6.04
N ASP A 8 -9.55 -12.68 -6.37
CA ASP A 8 -9.49 -13.19 -7.74
C ASP A 8 -10.55 -12.55 -8.66
N ASP A 9 -11.64 -12.02 -8.10
CA ASP A 9 -12.66 -11.28 -8.85
C ASP A 9 -12.20 -9.86 -9.21
N LEU A 10 -11.20 -9.33 -8.49
CA LEU A 10 -10.60 -8.02 -8.75
C LEU A 10 -9.48 -8.18 -9.78
N ARG A 11 -9.79 -7.88 -11.03
CA ARG A 11 -8.85 -8.00 -12.15
C ARG A 11 -7.91 -6.80 -12.21
N GLY A 12 -6.69 -7.00 -12.64
CA GLY A 12 -5.68 -5.94 -12.61
C GLY A 12 -5.22 -5.62 -11.19
N SER A 13 -4.76 -4.41 -10.95
CA SER A 13 -4.32 -3.95 -9.61
C SER A 13 -3.31 -4.87 -8.90
N GLU A 14 -2.40 -5.48 -9.66
CA GLU A 14 -1.43 -6.45 -9.10
C GLU A 14 -0.54 -5.81 -8.01
N HIS A 15 -0.25 -4.51 -8.13
CA HIS A 15 0.48 -3.76 -7.11
C HIS A 15 -0.31 -3.65 -5.79
N VAL A 16 -1.66 -3.53 -5.86
CA VAL A 16 -2.52 -3.51 -4.67
C VAL A 16 -2.55 -4.90 -4.03
N LYS A 17 -2.68 -5.96 -4.84
CA LYS A 17 -2.66 -7.34 -4.36
C LYS A 17 -1.32 -7.68 -3.68
N ARG A 18 -0.20 -7.24 -4.26
CA ARG A 18 1.13 -7.39 -3.64
C ARG A 18 1.21 -6.67 -2.30
N ALA A 19 0.71 -5.43 -2.20
CA ALA A 19 0.65 -4.68 -0.95
C ALA A 19 -0.23 -5.38 0.10
N ILE A 20 -1.34 -5.98 -0.32
CA ILE A 20 -2.22 -6.80 0.53
C ILE A 20 -1.49 -8.02 1.08
N GLU A 21 -0.73 -8.75 0.26
CA GLU A 21 0.05 -9.90 0.71
C GLU A 21 1.11 -9.49 1.75
N VAL A 22 1.80 -8.36 1.52
CA VAL A 22 2.76 -7.81 2.49
C VAL A 22 2.05 -7.44 3.79
N ALA A 23 0.91 -6.74 3.71
CA ALA A 23 0.12 -6.37 4.88
C ALA A 23 -0.32 -7.59 5.69
N LEU A 24 -0.85 -8.61 5.02
CA LEU A 24 -1.25 -9.88 5.66
C LEU A 24 -0.07 -10.58 6.32
N THR A 25 1.06 -10.69 5.62
CA THR A 25 2.23 -11.43 6.12
C THR A 25 2.79 -10.84 7.40
N GLY A 26 2.88 -9.50 7.48
CA GLY A 26 3.46 -8.78 8.61
C GLY A 26 2.44 -8.17 9.58
N PHE A 27 1.13 -8.33 9.34
CA PHE A 27 0.06 -7.64 10.08
C PHE A 27 0.19 -6.10 10.03
N HIS A 28 0.59 -5.58 8.87
CA HIS A 28 0.76 -4.15 8.66
C HIS A 28 -0.56 -3.43 8.45
N THR A 29 -0.64 -2.22 9.00
CA THR A 29 -1.76 -1.30 8.74
C THR A 29 -1.64 -0.71 7.34
N ILE A 30 -2.76 -0.67 6.59
CA ILE A 30 -2.77 -0.22 5.19
C ILE A 30 -3.71 0.96 4.96
N ALA A 31 -3.24 1.95 4.22
CA ALA A 31 -4.03 3.06 3.70
C ALA A 31 -4.23 2.89 2.18
N LEU A 32 -5.47 2.76 1.76
CA LEU A 32 -5.89 2.67 0.37
C LEU A 32 -6.37 4.05 -0.09
N TYR A 33 -5.76 4.58 -1.15
CA TYR A 33 -6.16 5.85 -1.75
C TYR A 33 -6.87 5.59 -3.07
N SER A 34 -8.10 6.08 -3.22
CA SER A 34 -8.83 5.97 -4.47
C SER A 34 -8.73 7.23 -5.29
N THR A 35 -8.42 7.05 -6.57
CA THR A 35 -8.59 8.05 -7.61
C THR A 35 -9.59 7.50 -8.63
N SER A 36 -10.87 7.87 -8.50
CA SER A 36 -11.95 7.45 -9.42
C SER A 36 -12.35 5.97 -9.40
N ASN A 37 -11.87 5.16 -8.46
CA ASN A 37 -12.27 3.75 -8.33
C ASN A 37 -12.69 3.37 -6.90
N PRO A 38 -13.80 3.95 -6.36
CA PRO A 38 -14.21 3.69 -4.98
C PRO A 38 -14.73 2.26 -4.75
N LEU A 39 -15.21 1.58 -5.80
CA LEU A 39 -15.78 0.24 -5.66
C LEU A 39 -14.69 -0.81 -5.40
N ASP A 40 -13.61 -0.78 -6.17
CA ASP A 40 -12.49 -1.72 -5.97
C ASP A 40 -11.77 -1.42 -4.66
N MET A 41 -11.58 -0.15 -4.31
CA MET A 41 -11.03 0.24 -3.01
C MET A 41 -11.84 -0.37 -1.86
N ARG A 42 -13.18 -0.21 -1.89
CA ARG A 42 -14.07 -0.82 -0.89
C ARG A 42 -14.02 -2.33 -0.86
N ALA A 43 -13.91 -2.98 -2.02
CA ALA A 43 -13.77 -4.42 -2.09
C ALA A 43 -12.48 -4.91 -1.42
N PHE A 44 -11.36 -4.25 -1.70
CA PHE A 44 -10.08 -4.52 -1.02
C PHE A 44 -10.16 -4.26 0.49
N ALA A 45 -10.74 -3.13 0.90
CA ALA A 45 -10.88 -2.78 2.31
C ALA A 45 -11.74 -3.79 3.09
N LEU A 46 -12.87 -4.21 2.51
CA LEU A 46 -13.72 -5.24 3.12
C LEU A 46 -13.02 -6.59 3.24
N TRP A 47 -12.27 -6.98 2.22
CA TRP A 47 -11.51 -8.22 2.25
C TRP A 47 -10.43 -8.20 3.34
N LEU A 48 -9.65 -7.12 3.42
CA LEU A 48 -8.63 -6.91 4.44
C LEU A 48 -9.21 -6.85 5.86
N GLY A 49 -10.33 -6.15 6.04
CA GLY A 49 -11.02 -6.07 7.33
C GLY A 49 -11.50 -7.45 7.82
N ARG A 50 -11.99 -8.31 6.92
CA ARG A 50 -12.32 -9.72 7.24
C ARG A 50 -11.09 -10.53 7.64
N ALA A 51 -9.93 -10.21 7.11
CA ALA A 51 -8.66 -10.81 7.49
C ALA A 51 -8.08 -10.24 8.81
N GLY A 52 -8.79 -9.30 9.46
CA GLY A 52 -8.41 -8.72 10.75
C GLY A 52 -7.38 -7.60 10.68
N LEU A 53 -7.18 -6.99 9.51
CA LEU A 53 -6.26 -5.86 9.34
C LEU A 53 -6.96 -4.51 9.54
N THR A 54 -6.20 -3.54 10.02
CA THR A 54 -6.64 -2.14 10.06
C THR A 54 -6.44 -1.50 8.68
N VAL A 55 -7.51 -0.93 8.13
CA VAL A 55 -7.55 -0.34 6.79
C VAL A 55 -8.12 1.07 6.87
N TYR A 56 -7.45 2.02 6.21
CA TYR A 56 -7.96 3.37 5.97
C TYR A 56 -8.37 3.50 4.51
N GLU A 57 -9.59 3.96 4.26
CA GLU A 57 -10.13 4.24 2.92
C GLU A 57 -10.10 5.75 2.69
N LEU A 58 -9.23 6.23 1.82
CA LEU A 58 -8.91 7.65 1.68
C LEU A 58 -9.05 8.13 0.24
N THR A 59 -9.24 9.44 0.10
CA THR A 59 -9.12 10.19 -1.16
C THR A 59 -8.14 11.34 -0.97
N HIS A 60 -7.46 11.78 -2.02
CA HIS A 60 -6.50 12.89 -1.92
C HIS A 60 -7.13 14.28 -1.78
N CYS A 61 -8.43 14.38 -2.09
CA CYS A 61 -9.19 15.63 -1.99
C CYS A 61 -10.66 15.35 -1.67
N PRO A 62 -11.46 16.35 -1.27
CA PRO A 62 -12.87 16.15 -0.94
C PRO A 62 -13.73 15.58 -2.07
N CYS A 63 -13.47 15.92 -3.32
CA CYS A 63 -14.23 15.39 -4.48
C CYS A 63 -13.78 13.99 -4.91
N GLY A 64 -12.62 13.48 -4.41
CA GLY A 64 -12.09 12.15 -4.73
C GLY A 64 -11.35 12.05 -6.07
N ASN A 65 -11.27 13.11 -6.87
CA ASN A 65 -10.74 13.04 -8.24
C ASN A 65 -9.31 13.58 -8.43
N LEU A 66 -8.65 14.01 -7.36
CA LEU A 66 -7.25 14.46 -7.48
C LEU A 66 -6.35 13.28 -7.86
N GLY A 67 -5.64 13.40 -8.98
CA GLY A 67 -4.83 12.34 -9.56
C GLY A 67 -5.59 11.39 -10.51
N SER A 68 -6.90 11.61 -10.74
CA SER A 68 -7.65 10.85 -11.73
C SER A 68 -7.23 11.20 -13.15
N ALA A 69 -7.10 10.18 -14.01
CA ALA A 69 -6.86 10.36 -15.44
C ALA A 69 -8.14 10.73 -16.21
N ASP A 70 -9.32 10.35 -15.69
CA ASP A 70 -10.58 10.39 -16.43
C ASP A 70 -11.48 11.56 -16.00
N ILE A 71 -11.37 11.98 -14.74
CA ILE A 71 -12.26 13.00 -14.15
C ILE A 71 -11.42 14.11 -13.52
N ALA A 72 -11.59 15.33 -14.00
CA ALA A 72 -10.90 16.50 -13.47
C ALA A 72 -11.27 16.76 -12.00
N CYS A 73 -10.28 17.05 -11.17
CA CYS A 73 -10.51 17.51 -9.80
C CYS A 73 -11.12 18.92 -9.82
N THR A 74 -12.17 19.13 -9.03
CA THR A 74 -12.86 20.43 -8.90
C THR A 74 -12.48 21.18 -7.62
N CYS A 75 -11.64 20.59 -6.78
CA CYS A 75 -11.23 21.19 -5.52
C CYS A 75 -10.15 22.25 -5.72
N THR A 76 -10.23 23.30 -4.92
CA THR A 76 -9.15 24.28 -4.81
C THR A 76 -7.94 23.71 -4.08
N ALA A 77 -6.78 24.33 -4.24
CA ALA A 77 -5.58 23.96 -3.50
C ALA A 77 -5.78 24.07 -1.97
N ALA A 78 -6.54 25.07 -1.52
CA ALA A 78 -6.85 25.26 -0.10
C ALA A 78 -7.73 24.14 0.47
N GLU A 79 -8.77 23.73 -0.25
CA GLU A 79 -9.64 22.61 0.16
C GLU A 79 -8.86 21.29 0.19
N THR A 80 -8.03 21.03 -0.81
CA THR A 80 -7.15 19.86 -0.85
C THR A 80 -6.18 19.85 0.33
N TYR A 81 -5.54 20.98 0.59
CA TYR A 81 -4.60 21.11 1.72
C TYR A 81 -5.28 20.87 3.07
N GLN A 82 -6.46 21.46 3.28
CA GLN A 82 -7.24 21.24 4.52
C GLN A 82 -7.64 19.77 4.69
N HIS A 83 -8.12 19.14 3.61
CA HIS A 83 -8.49 17.72 3.60
C HIS A 83 -7.32 16.82 4.00
N GLN A 84 -6.13 17.04 3.43
CA GLN A 84 -4.94 16.23 3.70
C GLN A 84 -4.32 16.47 5.09
N ARG A 85 -4.66 17.55 5.76
CA ARG A 85 -4.21 17.86 7.13
C ARG A 85 -5.22 17.53 8.20
N GLY A 86 -6.42 17.13 7.84
CA GLY A 86 -7.51 16.87 8.76
C GLY A 86 -7.83 15.39 8.94
N GLY A 87 -8.49 15.09 10.06
CA GLY A 87 -9.20 13.85 10.29
C GLY A 87 -8.41 12.57 10.04
N GLU A 88 -9.08 11.63 9.39
CA GLU A 88 -8.56 10.30 9.11
C GLU A 88 -7.36 10.32 8.15
N TYR A 89 -7.32 11.27 7.20
CA TYR A 89 -6.19 11.38 6.27
C TYR A 89 -4.87 11.65 7.00
N ALA A 90 -4.84 12.67 7.87
CA ALA A 90 -3.66 13.02 8.64
C ALA A 90 -3.28 11.89 9.62
N PHE A 91 -4.25 11.22 10.20
CA PHE A 91 -4.03 10.08 11.09
C PHE A 91 -3.39 8.90 10.34
N ALA A 92 -3.93 8.53 9.19
CA ALA A 92 -3.39 7.45 8.36
C ALA A 92 -1.98 7.75 7.85
N GLN A 93 -1.68 9.02 7.53
CA GLN A 93 -0.34 9.45 7.14
C GLN A 93 0.72 9.12 8.21
N ILE A 94 0.35 9.04 9.47
CA ILE A 94 1.26 8.75 10.58
C ILE A 94 1.26 7.26 10.92
N HIS A 95 0.08 6.63 10.93
CA HIS A 95 -0.13 5.31 11.54
C HIS A 95 -0.21 4.15 10.54
N ALA A 96 -0.44 4.42 9.25
CA ALA A 96 -0.38 3.36 8.26
C ALA A 96 1.06 3.04 7.86
N ASP A 97 1.37 1.76 7.79
CA ASP A 97 2.68 1.26 7.32
C ASP A 97 2.76 1.27 5.81
N ILE A 98 1.65 0.88 5.16
CA ILE A 98 1.53 0.75 3.71
C ILE A 98 0.58 1.81 3.18
N HIS A 99 1.03 2.57 2.18
CA HIS A 99 0.22 3.52 1.44
C HIS A 99 0.19 3.12 -0.03
N ILE A 100 -1.01 2.86 -0.57
CA ILE A 100 -1.16 2.33 -1.93
C ILE A 100 -2.33 2.98 -2.67
N GLU A 101 -2.11 3.34 -3.93
CA GLU A 101 -3.13 3.89 -4.81
C GLU A 101 -3.96 2.77 -5.45
N VAL A 102 -5.28 2.89 -5.38
CA VAL A 102 -6.24 2.06 -6.11
C VAL A 102 -6.73 2.87 -7.31
N VAL A 103 -6.05 2.71 -8.43
CA VAL A 103 -6.33 3.43 -9.66
C VAL A 103 -7.36 2.70 -10.53
N ALA A 104 -8.00 3.44 -11.45
CA ALA A 104 -8.90 2.86 -12.44
C ALA A 104 -8.16 1.81 -13.30
N ILE A 105 -8.84 0.70 -13.59
CA ILE A 105 -8.27 -0.42 -14.34
C ILE A 105 -8.57 -0.22 -15.83
N PRO A 106 -7.55 -0.23 -16.71
CA PRO A 106 -7.76 -0.18 -18.15
C PRO A 106 -8.68 -1.30 -18.63
N TYR A 107 -9.55 -0.99 -19.62
CA TYR A 107 -10.54 -1.93 -20.16
C TYR A 107 -9.93 -3.27 -20.59
N GLU A 108 -8.74 -3.25 -21.19
CA GLU A 108 -8.02 -4.43 -21.67
C GLU A 108 -7.69 -5.40 -20.52
N LYS A 109 -7.47 -4.89 -19.31
CA LYS A 109 -7.23 -5.71 -18.12
C LYS A 109 -8.52 -6.26 -17.52
N LEU A 110 -9.66 -5.57 -17.72
CA LEU A 110 -10.97 -6.04 -17.24
C LEU A 110 -11.45 -7.29 -17.98
N THR A 111 -11.07 -7.45 -19.27
CA THR A 111 -11.41 -8.61 -20.09
C THR A 111 -10.41 -9.77 -19.94
N GLY A 112 -9.32 -9.57 -19.18
CA GLY A 112 -8.28 -10.54 -18.94
C GLY A 112 -8.72 -11.74 -18.07
N ARG A 113 -7.76 -12.66 -17.83
CA ARG A 113 -7.99 -13.80 -16.92
C ARG A 113 -8.23 -13.31 -15.51
N LYS A 114 -8.99 -14.10 -14.74
CA LYS A 114 -9.10 -13.92 -13.29
C LYS A 114 -7.71 -13.96 -12.65
N GLY A 115 -7.56 -13.24 -11.55
CA GLY A 115 -6.34 -13.27 -10.75
C GLY A 115 -6.09 -14.61 -10.08
N GLU A 116 -5.04 -14.67 -9.30
CA GLU A 116 -4.74 -15.83 -8.45
C GLU A 116 -5.79 -15.99 -7.36
N SER A 117 -6.14 -17.24 -7.00
CA SER A 117 -7.16 -17.49 -5.98
C SER A 117 -6.73 -17.07 -4.58
N ASP A 118 -7.70 -16.68 -3.75
CA ASP A 118 -7.46 -16.29 -2.35
C ASP A 118 -6.74 -17.38 -1.56
N GLU A 119 -7.09 -18.66 -1.81
CA GLU A 119 -6.48 -19.80 -1.12
C GLU A 119 -4.96 -19.86 -1.35
N ARG A 120 -4.50 -19.65 -2.60
CA ARG A 120 -3.08 -19.63 -2.94
C ARG A 120 -2.34 -18.45 -2.30
N ILE A 121 -2.99 -17.30 -2.24
CA ILE A 121 -2.46 -16.10 -1.57
C ILE A 121 -2.28 -16.41 -0.07
N ILE A 122 -3.31 -16.95 0.57
CA ILE A 122 -3.28 -17.30 1.99
C ILE A 122 -2.21 -18.35 2.29
N GLU A 123 -2.09 -19.41 1.49
CA GLU A 123 -1.05 -20.44 1.65
C GLU A 123 0.37 -19.83 1.56
N ARG A 124 0.57 -18.86 0.65
CA ARG A 124 1.85 -18.16 0.50
C ARG A 124 2.16 -17.28 1.71
N VAL A 125 1.16 -16.55 2.20
CA VAL A 125 1.25 -15.73 3.42
C VAL A 125 1.59 -16.60 4.65
N GLU A 126 0.89 -17.71 4.85
CA GLU A 126 1.15 -18.62 5.97
C GLU A 126 2.54 -19.25 5.92
N ARG A 127 3.03 -19.56 4.73
CA ARG A 127 4.38 -20.05 4.51
C ARG A 127 5.43 -19.00 4.87
N ALA A 128 5.22 -17.75 4.41
CA ALA A 128 6.10 -16.63 4.68
C ALA A 128 6.17 -16.27 6.18
N ARG A 129 5.07 -16.38 6.90
CA ARG A 129 5.02 -16.14 8.35
C ARG A 129 5.92 -17.07 9.17
N LYS A 130 6.25 -18.26 8.65
CA LYS A 130 7.13 -19.23 9.32
C LYS A 130 8.61 -18.89 9.14
N VAL A 131 8.96 -17.98 8.24
CA VAL A 131 10.34 -17.59 7.98
C VAL A 131 10.78 -16.55 9.03
N SER A 132 11.92 -16.80 9.67
CA SER A 132 12.58 -15.85 10.57
C SER A 132 13.56 -14.99 9.78
N VAL A 133 13.49 -13.67 9.96
CA VAL A 133 14.35 -12.70 9.28
C VAL A 133 15.09 -11.85 10.30
N THR A 134 16.39 -11.63 10.06
CA THR A 134 17.17 -10.63 10.78
C THR A 134 16.90 -9.25 10.20
N LEU A 135 16.54 -8.30 11.05
CA LEU A 135 16.20 -6.93 10.62
C LEU A 135 17.43 -6.02 10.52
N ASP A 136 18.63 -6.55 10.75
CA ASP A 136 19.87 -5.79 10.60
C ASP A 136 20.12 -5.47 9.12
N LEU A 137 20.54 -4.22 8.88
CA LEU A 137 20.87 -3.74 7.55
C LEU A 137 22.39 -3.83 7.32
N ASP A 138 22.77 -4.43 6.21
CA ASP A 138 24.17 -4.39 5.75
C ASP A 138 24.57 -2.97 5.29
N SER A 139 25.84 -2.76 4.97
CA SER A 139 26.38 -1.45 4.56
C SER A 139 25.70 -0.89 3.32
N THR A 140 25.26 -1.76 2.39
CA THR A 140 24.59 -1.37 1.15
C THR A 140 23.15 -0.91 1.44
N CYS A 141 22.42 -1.65 2.26
CA CYS A 141 21.08 -1.29 2.72
C CYS A 141 21.10 0.00 3.56
N LEU A 142 22.10 0.18 4.44
CA LEU A 142 22.28 1.42 5.20
C LEU A 142 22.55 2.62 4.29
N SER A 143 23.33 2.44 3.23
CA SER A 143 23.59 3.50 2.24
C SER A 143 22.32 3.89 1.48
N LEU A 144 21.53 2.90 1.05
CA LEU A 144 20.23 3.13 0.40
C LEU A 144 19.26 3.85 1.35
N MET A 145 19.15 3.40 2.60
CA MET A 145 18.27 4.02 3.60
C MET A 145 18.68 5.48 3.87
N LYS A 146 19.98 5.76 3.98
CA LYS A 146 20.49 7.11 4.17
C LYS A 146 20.19 8.03 2.98
N ALA A 147 20.29 7.52 1.76
CA ALA A 147 19.92 8.25 0.54
C ALA A 147 18.40 8.53 0.52
N ALA A 148 17.57 7.52 0.78
CA ALA A 148 16.13 7.64 0.86
C ALA A 148 15.69 8.65 1.93
N TYR A 149 16.28 8.61 3.12
CA TYR A 149 15.98 9.54 4.20
C TYR A 149 16.18 11.00 3.78
N ARG A 150 17.27 11.29 3.06
CA ARG A 150 17.58 12.63 2.57
C ARG A 150 16.69 13.09 1.43
N GLN A 151 16.45 12.20 0.44
CA GLN A 151 15.70 12.54 -0.78
C GLN A 151 14.19 12.56 -0.60
N LEU A 152 13.66 11.71 0.30
CA LEU A 152 12.23 11.49 0.46
C LEU A 152 11.65 12.17 1.71
N ALA A 153 12.43 13.03 2.36
CA ALA A 153 12.03 13.79 3.56
C ALA A 153 11.40 12.91 4.67
N MET A 154 11.97 11.73 4.92
CA MET A 154 11.43 10.74 5.84
C MET A 154 11.74 11.03 7.32
N GLY A 155 11.93 12.25 7.74
CA GLY A 155 12.46 12.70 9.04
C GLY A 155 11.74 12.22 10.30
N SER A 156 11.37 10.94 10.39
CA SER A 156 10.67 10.33 11.53
C SER A 156 11.26 8.95 11.85
N SER A 157 11.56 8.69 13.13
CA SER A 157 12.00 7.37 13.61
C SER A 157 10.93 6.30 13.39
N VAL A 158 9.67 6.62 13.64
CA VAL A 158 8.53 5.71 13.41
C VAL A 158 8.50 5.24 11.96
N ARG A 159 8.74 6.16 11.02
CA ARG A 159 8.77 5.83 9.58
C ARG A 159 9.97 4.97 9.22
N TYR A 160 11.12 5.20 9.85
CA TYR A 160 12.33 4.39 9.66
C TYR A 160 12.07 2.94 10.09
N ASP A 161 11.53 2.74 11.28
CA ASP A 161 11.25 1.41 11.83
C ASP A 161 10.19 0.66 11.01
N SER A 162 9.14 1.35 10.56
CA SER A 162 8.09 0.79 9.69
C SER A 162 8.67 0.28 8.36
N ILE A 163 9.57 1.03 7.72
CA ILE A 163 10.21 0.59 6.47
C ILE A 163 11.07 -0.65 6.68
N ILE A 164 11.83 -0.74 7.79
CA ILE A 164 12.62 -1.93 8.10
C ILE A 164 11.71 -3.14 8.35
N ALA A 165 10.62 -2.96 9.10
CA ALA A 165 9.65 -4.02 9.34
C ALA A 165 9.01 -4.52 8.04
N LEU A 166 8.63 -3.60 7.14
CA LEU A 166 8.11 -3.93 5.81
C LEU A 166 9.14 -4.69 4.97
N ALA A 167 10.39 -4.22 4.91
CA ALA A 167 11.45 -4.89 4.17
C ALA A 167 11.71 -6.31 4.71
N GLY A 168 11.68 -6.48 6.03
CA GLY A 168 11.75 -7.79 6.68
C GLY A 168 10.58 -8.71 6.29
N THR A 169 9.37 -8.16 6.22
CA THR A 169 8.19 -8.90 5.78
C THR A 169 8.30 -9.33 4.31
N ILE A 170 8.79 -8.46 3.43
CA ILE A 170 9.01 -8.79 2.02
C ILE A 170 10.09 -9.87 1.88
N ALA A 171 11.17 -9.80 2.67
CA ALA A 171 12.19 -10.85 2.70
C ALA A 171 11.62 -12.22 3.12
N LYS A 172 10.71 -12.26 4.13
CA LYS A 172 9.99 -13.49 4.52
C LYS A 172 9.20 -14.10 3.37
N MET A 173 8.55 -13.27 2.56
CA MET A 173 7.75 -13.74 1.43
C MET A 173 8.60 -14.45 0.37
N ASP A 174 9.86 -14.06 0.23
CA ASP A 174 10.83 -14.68 -0.68
C ASP A 174 11.65 -15.81 -0.01
N GLY A 175 11.36 -16.13 1.26
CA GLY A 175 12.05 -17.18 2.01
C GLY A 175 13.46 -16.82 2.47
N GLU A 176 13.82 -15.55 2.41
CA GLU A 176 15.14 -15.04 2.78
C GLU A 176 15.25 -14.75 4.28
N LYS A 177 16.46 -14.85 4.80
CA LYS A 177 16.74 -14.66 6.23
C LYS A 177 17.30 -13.28 6.60
N SER A 178 17.55 -12.43 5.61
CA SER A 178 18.09 -11.09 5.79
C SER A 178 17.48 -10.11 4.81
N ILE A 179 17.49 -8.83 5.17
CA ILE A 179 17.01 -7.76 4.29
C ILE A 179 18.06 -7.47 3.22
N LYS A 180 17.64 -7.55 1.95
CA LYS A 180 18.42 -7.12 0.79
C LYS A 180 17.96 -5.75 0.29
N THR A 181 18.78 -5.07 -0.50
CA THR A 181 18.45 -3.75 -1.08
C THR A 181 17.19 -3.77 -1.92
N THR A 182 16.86 -4.88 -2.58
CA THR A 182 15.63 -5.06 -3.36
C THR A 182 14.38 -4.98 -2.48
N TYR A 183 14.40 -5.63 -1.30
CA TYR A 183 13.27 -5.61 -0.36
C TYR A 183 13.10 -4.26 0.31
N LEU A 184 14.23 -3.61 0.63
CA LEU A 184 14.21 -2.25 1.16
C LEU A 184 13.68 -1.25 0.12
N ALA A 185 14.06 -1.41 -1.15
CA ALA A 185 13.56 -0.58 -2.24
C ALA A 185 12.04 -0.76 -2.47
N GLU A 186 11.53 -2.01 -2.40
CA GLU A 186 10.09 -2.27 -2.44
C GLU A 186 9.37 -1.63 -1.24
N ALA A 187 9.88 -1.81 -0.02
CA ALA A 187 9.30 -1.22 1.18
C ALA A 187 9.20 0.31 1.10
N LEU A 188 10.21 0.96 0.53
CA LEU A 188 10.21 2.41 0.29
C LEU A 188 9.11 2.88 -0.67
N GLN A 189 8.57 2.02 -1.53
CA GLN A 189 7.44 2.37 -2.41
C GLN A 189 6.12 2.50 -1.65
N TYR A 190 5.99 1.84 -0.50
CA TYR A 190 4.78 1.88 0.34
C TYR A 190 4.70 3.09 1.27
N ARG A 191 5.67 4.01 1.21
CA ARG A 191 5.63 5.25 2.00
C ARG A 191 4.49 6.17 1.54
N PRO A 192 3.97 7.05 2.41
CA PRO A 192 2.99 8.05 2.00
C PRO A 192 3.57 8.95 0.91
N ARG A 193 2.75 9.23 -0.10
CA ARG A 193 3.07 10.17 -1.17
C ARG A 193 2.25 11.44 -0.96
N ARG A 194 2.85 12.60 -1.21
CA ARG A 194 2.10 13.84 -1.29
C ARG A 194 1.54 13.98 -2.71
N CYS A 195 0.23 14.10 -2.83
CA CYS A 195 -0.40 14.57 -4.06
C CYS A 195 -0.51 16.09 -3.97
N GLU A 196 0.29 16.78 -4.77
CA GLU A 196 0.17 18.23 -4.92
C GLU A 196 -0.87 18.52 -6.00
N PRO A 197 -1.77 19.51 -5.79
CA PRO A 197 -2.65 19.97 -6.85
C PRO A 197 -1.79 20.57 -7.96
N SER A 198 -2.03 20.13 -9.19
CA SER A 198 -1.42 20.66 -10.42
C SER A 198 -1.84 22.08 -10.70
#